data_62e799802c8b6f319b8d657012e1ab3f
#
_entry.id   62e799802c8b6f319b8d657012e1ab3f
#
_cell.length_a   1.000
_cell.length_b   1.000
_cell.length_c   1.000
_cell.angle_alpha   90.00
_cell.angle_beta   90.00
_cell.angle_gamma   90.00
#
_symmetry.space_group_name_H-M   'P 1'
#
loop_
_entity.id
_entity.type
_entity.pdbx_description
1 polymer ?
#
loop_
_entity_poly.entity_id
_entity_poly.type
_entity_poly.pdbx_seq_one_letter_code
_entity_poly.pdbx_strand_id
1 'polypeptide(L)'
;MAKGSRGGRRSGSGGASISQSNTPAQKTGTGANAGSITYSTFDDNDAQKLRDDMEDIYDPDVTDAIKLYISDSNPNGDGFSHSQNLNYKLDNGIPLNANEKFIDDNIQAGMHSLGKDANLVRYCHDDILQKCGISDYTKLTDAQLQQKLIGTKLQTTAYMSTSYDGKKNPFNPSAPAGGGREVLMNVKAGKDTKVVFGAKKQAELVINKGTNLKIVGIRYDGTYATPRGKGMKPRVILDVETY
;
A
#
# COMPACT_ATOMS: atom_id res chain seq x y z
N MET A 1 2.39 41.93 -30.04
CA MET A 1 1.59 42.10 -28.82
C MET A 1 0.56 40.96 -28.78
N ALA A 2 0.78 39.94 -28.00
CA ALA A 2 -0.16 38.85 -27.81
C ALA A 2 -0.42 38.70 -26.31
N LYS A 3 -1.67 38.89 -25.89
CA LYS A 3 -2.12 38.75 -24.50
C LYS A 3 -2.34 37.28 -24.19
N GLY A 4 -1.61 36.76 -23.23
CA GLY A 4 -1.83 35.44 -22.66
C GLY A 4 -3.00 35.43 -21.70
N SER A 5 -3.91 34.49 -21.88
CA SER A 5 -5.02 34.18 -21.00
C SER A 5 -4.57 33.18 -19.91
N ARG A 6 -4.68 33.60 -18.65
CA ARG A 6 -4.48 32.71 -17.47
C ARG A 6 -5.79 32.00 -17.21
N GLY A 7 -5.80 30.67 -17.39
CA GLY A 7 -6.87 29.79 -16.95
C GLY A 7 -6.65 29.37 -15.50
N GLY A 8 -7.50 29.83 -14.58
CA GLY A 8 -7.48 29.42 -13.17
C GLY A 8 -7.98 28.00 -12.99
N ARG A 9 -7.21 27.19 -12.29
CA ARG A 9 -7.64 25.88 -11.80
C ARG A 9 -8.43 26.05 -10.51
N ARG A 10 -9.70 25.72 -10.56
CA ARG A 10 -10.52 25.50 -9.36
C ARG A 10 -10.31 24.07 -8.88
N SER A 11 -9.80 23.93 -7.67
CA SER A 11 -9.80 22.69 -6.91
C SER A 11 -11.20 22.41 -6.39
N GLY A 12 -11.89 21.43 -6.97
CA GLY A 12 -13.15 20.89 -6.45
C GLY A 12 -12.86 19.69 -5.57
N SER A 13 -12.96 19.84 -4.25
CA SER A 13 -13.01 18.74 -3.30
C SER A 13 -14.42 18.15 -3.33
N GLY A 14 -14.61 17.08 -4.12
CA GLY A 14 -15.82 16.27 -4.10
C GLY A 14 -15.64 15.09 -3.15
N GLY A 15 -16.13 15.18 -1.93
CA GLY A 15 -16.26 14.04 -1.02
C GLY A 15 -17.31 13.08 -1.57
N ALA A 16 -16.88 11.90 -2.01
CA ALA A 16 -17.79 10.81 -2.35
C ALA A 16 -18.12 10.04 -1.08
N SER A 17 -19.36 10.18 -0.62
CA SER A 17 -19.97 9.34 0.40
C SER A 17 -20.11 7.92 -0.15
N ILE A 18 -19.44 6.95 0.45
CA ILE A 18 -19.67 5.54 0.15
C ILE A 18 -20.86 5.09 0.97
N SER A 19 -22.03 4.98 0.33
CA SER A 19 -23.18 4.31 0.92
C SER A 19 -22.91 2.82 1.02
N GLN A 20 -22.98 2.29 2.24
CA GLN A 20 -22.99 0.85 2.49
C GLN A 20 -24.30 0.27 1.93
N SER A 21 -24.26 -0.42 0.81
CA SER A 21 -25.33 -1.30 0.40
C SER A 21 -25.08 -2.69 1.02
N ASN A 22 -25.86 -3.02 2.02
CA ASN A 22 -26.00 -4.39 2.52
C ASN A 22 -26.78 -5.21 1.47
N THR A 23 -26.06 -5.83 0.55
CA THR A 23 -26.63 -6.88 -0.31
C THR A 23 -26.04 -8.21 0.13
N PRO A 24 -26.87 -9.22 0.47
CA PRO A 24 -26.34 -10.52 0.90
C PRO A 24 -25.63 -11.20 -0.26
N ALA A 25 -24.39 -11.58 -0.05
CA ALA A 25 -23.61 -12.33 -1.01
C ALA A 25 -24.25 -13.70 -1.26
N GLN A 26 -24.59 -13.95 -2.50
CA GLN A 26 -25.08 -15.25 -2.99
C GLN A 26 -23.95 -16.28 -2.83
N LYS A 27 -24.18 -17.29 -1.99
CA LYS A 27 -23.31 -18.45 -1.82
C LYS A 27 -23.40 -19.34 -3.05
N THR A 28 -22.36 -19.40 -3.86
CA THR A 28 -22.11 -20.55 -4.74
C THR A 28 -20.61 -20.81 -4.78
N GLY A 29 -20.22 -21.98 -4.30
CA GLY A 29 -18.85 -22.48 -4.42
C GLY A 29 -18.38 -23.20 -3.16
N THR A 30 -18.49 -24.51 -3.15
CA THR A 30 -17.85 -25.42 -2.20
C THR A 30 -16.34 -25.30 -2.35
N GLY A 31 -15.75 -24.46 -1.52
CA GLY A 31 -14.31 -24.34 -1.33
C GLY A 31 -14.02 -24.43 0.15
N ALA A 32 -13.00 -25.22 0.49
CA ALA A 32 -12.58 -25.55 1.83
C ALA A 32 -12.67 -24.36 2.81
N ASN A 33 -13.17 -24.62 4.01
CA ASN A 33 -13.27 -23.69 5.13
C ASN A 33 -11.94 -22.92 5.33
N ALA A 34 -11.84 -21.75 4.69
CA ALA A 34 -10.94 -20.71 5.16
C ALA A 34 -11.55 -20.21 6.46
N GLY A 35 -11.01 -20.63 7.60
CA GLY A 35 -11.42 -20.16 8.90
C GLY A 35 -11.51 -18.64 8.86
N SER A 36 -12.62 -18.10 9.36
CA SER A 36 -12.77 -16.67 9.57
C SER A 36 -11.62 -16.20 10.47
N ILE A 37 -10.62 -15.58 9.87
CA ILE A 37 -9.49 -15.02 10.62
C ILE A 37 -10.06 -13.82 11.37
N THR A 38 -10.28 -13.98 12.66
CA THR A 38 -10.69 -12.88 13.53
C THR A 38 -9.47 -12.01 13.76
N TYR A 39 -9.45 -10.87 13.10
CA TYR A 39 -8.37 -9.92 13.18
C TYR A 39 -8.46 -9.11 14.47
N SER A 40 -7.36 -9.02 15.22
CA SER A 40 -7.28 -8.01 16.27
C SER A 40 -7.26 -6.63 15.61
N THR A 41 -8.08 -5.73 16.12
CA THR A 41 -8.12 -4.35 15.61
C THR A 41 -6.93 -3.58 16.16
N PHE A 42 -5.99 -3.22 15.29
CA PHE A 42 -5.03 -2.16 15.57
C PHE A 42 -5.77 -0.85 15.31
N ASP A 43 -6.01 -0.08 16.36
CA ASP A 43 -6.81 1.14 16.31
C ASP A 43 -5.96 2.42 16.51
N ASP A 44 -6.63 3.57 16.53
CA ASP A 44 -5.96 4.86 16.73
C ASP A 44 -5.25 4.95 18.10
N ASN A 45 -5.73 4.25 19.15
CA ASN A 45 -5.09 4.22 20.47
C ASN A 45 -3.82 3.39 20.43
N ASP A 46 -3.86 2.21 19.79
CA ASP A 46 -2.68 1.38 19.58
C ASP A 46 -1.62 2.15 18.76
N ALA A 47 -2.06 2.87 17.72
CA ALA A 47 -1.20 3.70 16.90
C ALA A 47 -0.59 4.87 17.69
N GLN A 48 -1.37 5.52 18.54
CA GLN A 48 -0.85 6.62 19.36
C GLN A 48 0.19 6.12 20.36
N LYS A 49 -0.10 5.03 21.06
CA LYS A 49 0.86 4.42 22.00
C LYS A 49 2.17 4.03 21.30
N LEU A 50 2.08 3.35 20.17
CA LEU A 50 3.27 2.96 19.41
C LEU A 50 4.04 4.20 18.93
N ARG A 51 3.35 5.28 18.55
CA ARG A 51 3.97 6.55 18.16
C ARG A 51 4.72 7.18 19.32
N ASP A 52 4.09 7.27 20.48
CA ASP A 52 4.71 7.84 21.69
C ASP A 52 5.97 7.05 22.06
N ASP A 53 5.88 5.70 22.03
CA ASP A 53 7.03 4.81 22.27
C ASP A 53 8.18 5.02 21.25
N MET A 54 7.87 5.47 20.03
CA MET A 54 8.84 5.67 18.96
C MET A 54 9.40 7.09 18.93
N GLU A 55 8.56 8.12 19.15
CA GLU A 55 8.99 9.53 19.13
C GLU A 55 10.03 9.83 20.19
N ASP A 56 9.96 9.16 21.37
CA ASP A 56 10.91 9.33 22.46
C ASP A 56 12.32 8.79 22.13
N ILE A 57 12.45 7.93 21.13
CA ILE A 57 13.71 7.27 20.77
C ILE A 57 14.24 7.65 19.39
N TYR A 58 13.48 8.40 18.61
CA TYR A 58 13.96 8.89 17.33
C TYR A 58 14.94 10.03 17.51
N ASP A 59 16.13 9.86 16.95
CA ASP A 59 17.01 11.01 16.76
C ASP A 59 16.48 11.94 15.65
N PRO A 60 17.01 13.17 15.54
CA PRO A 60 16.60 14.13 14.52
C PRO A 60 16.74 13.61 13.09
N ASP A 61 17.77 12.82 12.80
CA ASP A 61 18.04 12.30 11.45
C ASP A 61 16.98 11.27 11.02
N VAL A 62 16.54 10.40 11.94
CA VAL A 62 15.41 9.47 11.71
C VAL A 62 14.14 10.25 11.41
N THR A 63 13.85 11.26 12.23
CA THR A 63 12.67 12.10 12.05
C THR A 63 12.68 12.82 10.69
N ASP A 64 13.81 13.36 10.30
CA ASP A 64 13.96 14.07 9.03
C ASP A 64 13.91 13.13 7.83
N ALA A 65 14.50 11.94 7.92
CA ALA A 65 14.40 10.92 6.89
C ALA A 65 12.94 10.48 6.66
N ILE A 66 12.17 10.27 7.73
CA ILE A 66 10.74 9.95 7.62
C ILE A 66 9.96 11.10 6.96
N LYS A 67 10.20 12.36 7.36
CA LYS A 67 9.57 13.52 6.73
C LYS A 67 9.87 13.62 5.23
N LEU A 68 11.13 13.39 4.85
CA LEU A 68 11.52 13.37 3.44
C LEU A 68 10.81 12.24 2.69
N TYR A 69 10.80 11.03 3.25
CA TYR A 69 10.16 9.86 2.63
C TYR A 69 8.67 10.07 2.33
N ILE A 70 7.91 10.66 3.28
CA ILE A 70 6.46 10.90 3.14
C ILE A 70 6.12 12.19 2.40
N SER A 71 7.11 12.99 2.02
CA SER A 71 6.86 14.26 1.33
C SER A 71 6.49 14.03 -0.14
N ASP A 72 5.57 14.86 -0.64
CA ASP A 72 5.21 14.89 -2.07
C ASP A 72 6.22 15.71 -2.91
N SER A 73 7.34 16.15 -2.31
CA SER A 73 8.36 16.91 -3.03
C SER A 73 9.01 16.06 -4.11
N ASN A 74 9.30 16.71 -5.24
CA ASN A 74 9.98 16.11 -6.38
C ASN A 74 11.46 16.55 -6.38
N PRO A 75 12.36 15.78 -5.74
CA PRO A 75 13.74 16.20 -5.52
C PRO A 75 14.59 16.29 -6.78
N ASN A 76 14.22 15.51 -7.80
CA ASN A 76 15.01 15.41 -9.04
C ASN A 76 14.36 16.15 -10.22
N GLY A 77 13.18 16.75 -10.04
CA GLY A 77 12.44 17.38 -11.13
C GLY A 77 11.84 16.41 -12.17
N ASP A 78 11.85 15.11 -11.87
CA ASP A 78 11.40 14.02 -12.74
C ASP A 78 9.90 13.67 -12.55
N GLY A 79 9.24 14.32 -11.63
CA GLY A 79 7.82 14.09 -11.30
C GLY A 79 7.59 13.04 -10.21
N PHE A 80 8.66 12.44 -9.64
CA PHE A 80 8.56 11.43 -8.60
C PHE A 80 8.95 11.99 -7.22
N SER A 81 8.25 11.53 -6.17
CA SER A 81 8.57 11.87 -4.79
C SER A 81 9.83 11.13 -4.30
N HIS A 82 10.33 11.52 -3.12
CA HIS A 82 11.46 10.81 -2.50
C HIS A 82 11.18 9.32 -2.31
N SER A 83 10.00 8.96 -1.80
CA SER A 83 9.63 7.55 -1.61
C SER A 83 9.51 6.78 -2.93
N GLN A 84 8.99 7.41 -3.98
CA GLN A 84 8.88 6.77 -5.29
C GLN A 84 10.26 6.49 -5.90
N ASN A 85 11.17 7.48 -5.85
CA ASN A 85 12.54 7.33 -6.35
C ASN A 85 13.32 6.27 -5.57
N LEU A 86 13.27 6.34 -4.23
CA LEU A 86 13.95 5.37 -3.36
C LEU A 86 13.42 3.95 -3.60
N ASN A 87 12.10 3.75 -3.56
CA ASN A 87 11.50 2.44 -3.73
C ASN A 87 11.74 1.86 -5.12
N TYR A 88 11.68 2.70 -6.17
CA TYR A 88 12.03 2.25 -7.53
C TYR A 88 13.47 1.73 -7.61
N LYS A 89 14.42 2.43 -7.00
CA LYS A 89 15.83 2.00 -7.01
C LYS A 89 16.05 0.72 -6.19
N LEU A 90 15.45 0.63 -5.01
CA LEU A 90 15.51 -0.57 -4.17
C LEU A 90 14.90 -1.78 -4.90
N ASP A 91 13.74 -1.62 -5.54
CA ASP A 91 13.07 -2.66 -6.30
C ASP A 91 13.89 -3.17 -7.51
N ASN A 92 14.73 -2.31 -8.07
CA ASN A 92 15.52 -2.64 -9.27
C ASN A 92 17.02 -2.83 -8.99
N GLY A 93 17.45 -2.82 -7.72
CA GLY A 93 18.86 -2.97 -7.34
C GLY A 93 19.75 -1.84 -7.87
N ILE A 94 19.20 -0.65 -8.08
CA ILE A 94 19.94 0.53 -8.56
C ILE A 94 20.63 1.20 -7.39
N PRO A 95 21.91 1.58 -7.51
CA PRO A 95 22.63 2.29 -6.45
C PRO A 95 21.91 3.57 -6.00
N LEU A 96 21.82 3.76 -4.68
CA LEU A 96 21.24 4.94 -4.07
C LEU A 96 22.24 6.11 -4.14
N ASN A 97 21.72 7.32 -4.38
CA ASN A 97 22.52 8.54 -4.18
C ASN A 97 22.63 8.90 -2.68
N ALA A 98 23.38 9.94 -2.34
CA ALA A 98 23.63 10.31 -0.95
C ALA A 98 22.35 10.62 -0.17
N ASN A 99 21.38 11.33 -0.77
CA ASN A 99 20.11 11.65 -0.13
C ASN A 99 19.24 10.41 0.07
N GLU A 100 19.14 9.57 -0.92
CA GLU A 100 18.38 8.32 -0.85
C GLU A 100 18.99 7.37 0.17
N LYS A 101 20.32 7.32 0.24
CA LYS A 101 21.04 6.54 1.24
C LYS A 101 20.79 7.09 2.65
N PHE A 102 20.80 8.41 2.84
CA PHE A 102 20.45 9.04 4.10
C PHE A 102 19.03 8.63 4.55
N ILE A 103 18.06 8.71 3.63
CA ILE A 103 16.68 8.30 3.92
C ILE A 103 16.63 6.81 4.28
N ASP A 104 17.27 5.95 3.50
CA ASP A 104 17.26 4.50 3.70
C ASP A 104 17.89 4.09 5.03
N ASP A 105 19.10 4.58 5.32
CA ASP A 105 19.84 4.25 6.54
C ASP A 105 19.05 4.69 7.80
N ASN A 106 18.48 5.89 7.79
CA ASN A 106 17.78 6.43 8.95
C ASN A 106 16.37 5.84 9.13
N ILE A 107 15.65 5.54 8.05
CA ILE A 107 14.42 4.75 8.15
C ILE A 107 14.72 3.36 8.76
N GLN A 108 15.81 2.69 8.33
CA GLN A 108 16.21 1.41 8.91
C GLN A 108 16.52 1.54 10.41
N ALA A 109 17.23 2.58 10.82
CA ALA A 109 17.53 2.86 12.23
C ALA A 109 16.27 3.10 13.07
N GLY A 110 15.25 3.74 12.46
CA GLY A 110 13.97 4.01 13.10
C GLY A 110 12.95 2.86 13.11
N MET A 111 13.28 1.69 12.55
CA MET A 111 12.33 0.57 12.48
C MET A 111 12.06 -0.10 13.83
N HIS A 112 10.79 -0.16 14.21
CA HIS A 112 10.31 -0.79 15.44
C HIS A 112 9.32 -1.91 15.17
N SER A 113 9.20 -2.85 16.11
CA SER A 113 8.16 -3.89 16.04
C SER A 113 6.79 -3.27 16.31
N LEU A 114 5.77 -3.74 15.60
CA LEU A 114 4.38 -3.34 15.84
C LEU A 114 3.91 -3.58 17.27
N GLY A 115 4.50 -4.57 17.97
CA GLY A 115 4.12 -4.96 19.34
C GLY A 115 2.77 -5.68 19.43
N LYS A 116 1.92 -5.58 18.43
CA LYS A 116 0.59 -6.18 18.34
C LYS A 116 0.31 -6.56 16.88
N ASP A 117 -0.46 -7.62 16.67
CA ASP A 117 -0.91 -7.98 15.32
C ASP A 117 -1.81 -6.89 14.76
N ALA A 118 -1.64 -6.54 13.50
CA ALA A 118 -2.38 -5.49 12.84
C ALA A 118 -2.90 -5.93 11.47
N ASN A 119 -4.07 -5.41 11.11
CA ASN A 119 -4.56 -5.46 9.74
C ASN A 119 -4.26 -4.16 9.06
N LEU A 120 -3.47 -4.24 8.03
CA LEU A 120 -3.04 -3.11 7.24
C LEU A 120 -3.58 -3.25 5.83
N VAL A 121 -3.88 -2.12 5.22
CA VAL A 121 -4.41 -2.06 3.85
C VAL A 121 -3.41 -1.33 2.96
N ARG A 122 -3.14 -1.90 1.80
CA ARG A 122 -2.34 -1.26 0.76
C ARG A 122 -3.04 -1.36 -0.59
N TYR A 123 -3.18 -0.23 -1.27
CA TYR A 123 -3.51 -0.22 -2.68
C TYR A 123 -2.24 -0.42 -3.51
N CYS A 124 -2.28 -1.37 -4.45
CA CYS A 124 -1.17 -1.67 -5.35
C CYS A 124 -1.57 -1.45 -6.79
N HIS A 125 -0.57 -1.31 -7.64
CA HIS A 125 -0.74 -1.55 -9.06
C HIS A 125 -0.71 -3.05 -9.32
N ASP A 126 -1.15 -3.46 -10.49
CA ASP A 126 -1.16 -4.87 -10.89
C ASP A 126 0.23 -5.45 -11.16
N ASP A 127 1.28 -4.64 -11.15
CA ASP A 127 2.69 -5.07 -11.17
C ASP A 127 3.05 -6.00 -10.00
N ILE A 128 2.34 -5.92 -8.87
CA ILE A 128 2.50 -6.85 -7.76
C ILE A 128 2.27 -8.31 -8.20
N LEU A 129 1.40 -8.54 -9.18
CA LEU A 129 1.16 -9.87 -9.73
C LEU A 129 2.37 -10.38 -10.50
N GLN A 130 3.09 -9.49 -11.19
CA GLN A 130 4.37 -9.81 -11.85
C GLN A 130 5.43 -10.15 -10.82
N LYS A 131 5.51 -9.41 -9.71
CA LYS A 131 6.40 -9.72 -8.58
C LYS A 131 6.08 -11.08 -7.95
N CYS A 132 4.84 -11.55 -8.06
CA CYS A 132 4.45 -12.92 -7.71
C CYS A 132 4.79 -13.97 -8.78
N GLY A 133 5.54 -13.63 -9.82
CA GLY A 133 5.93 -14.53 -10.90
C GLY A 133 4.87 -14.76 -11.96
N ILE A 134 3.84 -13.91 -12.03
CA ILE A 134 2.74 -14.05 -13.02
C ILE A 134 2.87 -12.94 -14.06
N SER A 135 3.48 -13.25 -15.19
CA SER A 135 3.76 -12.29 -16.26
C SER A 135 2.54 -11.99 -17.17
N ASP A 136 1.60 -12.93 -17.27
CA ASP A 136 0.46 -12.87 -18.19
C ASP A 136 -0.90 -12.78 -17.47
N TYR A 137 -0.90 -12.20 -16.27
CA TYR A 137 -2.07 -12.13 -15.39
C TYR A 137 -3.32 -11.52 -16.06
N THR A 138 -3.16 -10.66 -17.07
CA THR A 138 -4.27 -10.07 -17.82
C THR A 138 -5.05 -11.08 -18.66
N LYS A 139 -4.44 -12.23 -18.97
CA LYS A 139 -5.03 -13.33 -19.76
C LYS A 139 -5.64 -14.43 -18.88
N LEU A 140 -5.37 -14.39 -17.58
CA LEU A 140 -5.83 -15.41 -16.66
C LEU A 140 -7.27 -15.17 -16.22
N THR A 141 -8.03 -16.26 -16.11
CA THR A 141 -9.32 -16.24 -15.40
C THR A 141 -9.09 -16.09 -13.90
N ASP A 142 -10.13 -15.70 -13.18
CA ASP A 142 -10.06 -15.53 -11.72
C ASP A 142 -9.67 -16.84 -11.03
N ALA A 143 -10.18 -17.98 -11.47
CA ALA A 143 -9.81 -19.28 -10.92
C ALA A 143 -8.32 -19.64 -11.16
N GLN A 144 -7.81 -19.35 -12.35
CA GLN A 144 -6.40 -19.56 -12.67
C GLN A 144 -5.48 -18.64 -11.86
N LEU A 145 -5.89 -17.38 -11.67
CA LEU A 145 -5.16 -16.44 -10.86
C LEU A 145 -5.11 -16.88 -9.39
N GLN A 146 -6.25 -17.33 -8.85
CA GLN A 146 -6.34 -17.87 -7.50
C GLN A 146 -5.41 -19.09 -7.31
N GLN A 147 -5.44 -20.03 -8.23
CA GLN A 147 -4.60 -21.23 -8.19
C GLN A 147 -3.10 -20.90 -8.19
N LYS A 148 -2.69 -19.85 -8.93
CA LYS A 148 -1.30 -19.44 -9.05
C LYS A 148 -0.81 -18.62 -7.85
N LEU A 149 -1.68 -17.84 -7.23
CA LEU A 149 -1.29 -16.87 -6.20
C LEU A 149 -1.32 -17.43 -4.78
N ILE A 150 -2.30 -18.28 -4.44
CA ILE A 150 -2.39 -18.82 -3.07
C ILE A 150 -1.16 -19.65 -2.74
N GLY A 151 -0.55 -19.33 -1.61
CA GLY A 151 0.69 -19.94 -1.14
C GLY A 151 1.97 -19.30 -1.67
N THR A 152 1.87 -18.35 -2.63
CA THR A 152 3.04 -17.63 -3.13
C THR A 152 3.70 -16.85 -2.00
N LYS A 153 5.00 -17.02 -1.91
CA LYS A 153 5.89 -16.31 -0.99
C LYS A 153 6.66 -15.26 -1.77
N LEU A 154 6.75 -14.07 -1.21
CA LEU A 154 7.56 -12.98 -1.74
C LEU A 154 8.24 -12.24 -0.60
N GLN A 155 9.32 -11.55 -0.92
CA GLN A 155 9.99 -10.65 0.00
C GLN A 155 9.92 -9.23 -0.55
N THR A 156 9.60 -8.27 0.30
CA THR A 156 9.62 -6.87 -0.11
C THR A 156 11.05 -6.43 -0.39
N THR A 157 11.32 -5.90 -1.57
CA THR A 157 12.62 -5.32 -1.94
C THR A 157 12.72 -3.86 -1.53
N ALA A 158 11.58 -3.20 -1.42
CA ALA A 158 11.44 -1.80 -1.03
C ALA A 158 10.49 -1.64 0.17
N TYR A 159 10.42 -0.44 0.71
CA TYR A 159 9.48 -0.09 1.77
C TYR A 159 8.04 -0.18 1.28
N MET A 160 7.16 -0.66 2.15
CA MET A 160 5.76 -0.88 1.81
C MET A 160 4.85 0.02 2.65
N SER A 161 4.43 1.15 2.09
CA SER A 161 3.43 2.03 2.71
C SER A 161 2.09 1.32 2.81
N THR A 162 1.52 1.29 4.00
CA THR A 162 0.23 0.69 4.32
C THR A 162 -0.58 1.64 5.19
N SER A 163 -1.86 1.39 5.36
CA SER A 163 -2.71 2.13 6.31
C SER A 163 -3.37 1.16 7.29
N TYR A 164 -3.40 1.53 8.58
CA TYR A 164 -4.17 0.81 9.59
C TYR A 164 -5.64 1.25 9.64
N ASP A 165 -6.00 2.32 8.93
CA ASP A 165 -7.39 2.73 8.72
C ASP A 165 -7.67 2.88 7.22
N GLY A 166 -8.32 1.90 6.64
CA GLY A 166 -8.65 1.90 5.23
C GLY A 166 -9.53 3.07 4.77
N LYS A 167 -10.22 3.76 5.72
CA LYS A 167 -11.02 4.95 5.41
C LYS A 167 -10.16 6.21 5.29
N LYS A 168 -9.01 6.25 5.98
CA LYS A 168 -8.05 7.35 5.93
C LYS A 168 -7.03 7.18 4.81
N ASN A 169 -7.03 6.02 4.12
CA ASN A 169 -6.11 5.78 3.01
C ASN A 169 -6.51 6.63 1.80
N PRO A 170 -5.75 7.67 1.44
CA PRO A 170 -6.11 8.57 0.33
C PRO A 170 -5.80 7.97 -1.05
N PHE A 171 -5.08 6.86 -1.09
CA PHE A 171 -4.75 6.19 -2.33
C PHE A 171 -5.96 5.41 -2.87
N ASN A 172 -6.86 6.19 -3.45
CA ASN A 172 -7.65 5.66 -4.54
C ASN A 172 -6.69 5.59 -5.73
N PRO A 173 -6.22 4.41 -6.14
CA PRO A 173 -5.20 4.34 -7.16
C PRO A 173 -5.71 5.01 -8.43
N SER A 174 -4.95 5.94 -8.95
CA SER A 174 -5.09 6.31 -10.35
C SER A 174 -5.11 5.01 -11.12
N ALA A 175 -6.15 4.80 -11.93
CA ALA A 175 -6.29 3.59 -12.72
C ALA A 175 -4.94 3.21 -13.33
N PRO A 176 -4.49 1.95 -13.20
CA PRO A 176 -3.21 1.54 -13.73
C PRO A 176 -3.09 1.96 -15.19
N ALA A 177 -1.97 2.55 -15.55
CA ALA A 177 -1.69 2.84 -16.94
C ALA A 177 -1.80 1.51 -17.71
N GLY A 178 -2.58 1.48 -18.80
CA GLY A 178 -2.68 0.28 -19.63
C GLY A 178 -3.84 -0.66 -19.37
N GLY A 179 -4.73 -0.39 -18.43
CA GLY A 179 -5.96 -1.17 -18.30
C GLY A 179 -5.91 -2.39 -17.39
N GLY A 180 -4.90 -2.50 -16.55
CA GLY A 180 -4.75 -3.55 -15.56
C GLY A 180 -5.82 -3.56 -14.46
N ARG A 181 -5.75 -4.53 -13.59
CA ARG A 181 -6.62 -4.68 -12.42
C ARG A 181 -6.13 -3.81 -11.29
N GLU A 182 -7.06 -3.22 -10.53
CA GLU A 182 -6.73 -2.69 -9.22
C GLU A 182 -6.48 -3.86 -8.27
N VAL A 183 -5.40 -3.76 -7.51
CA VAL A 183 -5.06 -4.74 -6.48
C VAL A 183 -5.06 -4.06 -5.13
N LEU A 184 -5.86 -4.60 -4.22
CA LEU A 184 -5.85 -4.26 -2.81
C LEU A 184 -5.16 -5.39 -2.05
N MET A 185 -4.22 -5.05 -1.18
CA MET A 185 -3.64 -6.01 -0.23
C MET A 185 -4.21 -5.75 1.15
N ASN A 186 -4.80 -6.78 1.76
CA ASN A 186 -5.02 -6.82 3.20
C ASN A 186 -3.84 -7.56 3.81
N VAL A 187 -3.01 -6.85 4.55
CA VAL A 187 -1.79 -7.39 5.14
C VAL A 187 -2.03 -7.65 6.60
N LYS A 188 -2.07 -8.92 7.00
CA LYS A 188 -1.98 -9.31 8.40
C LYS A 188 -0.52 -9.24 8.82
N ALA A 189 -0.17 -8.14 9.44
CA ALA A 189 1.16 -7.93 9.97
C ALA A 189 1.22 -8.49 11.39
N GLY A 190 2.13 -9.44 11.63
CA GLY A 190 2.40 -9.98 12.96
C GLY A 190 3.07 -8.93 13.85
N LYS A 191 2.94 -9.07 15.17
CA LYS A 191 3.47 -8.15 16.19
C LYS A 191 4.95 -7.80 16.04
N ASP A 192 5.73 -8.72 15.45
CA ASP A 192 7.18 -8.54 15.26
C ASP A 192 7.52 -7.84 13.92
N THR A 193 6.51 -7.54 13.10
CA THR A 193 6.70 -6.81 11.84
C THR A 193 7.31 -5.45 12.12
N LYS A 194 8.40 -5.14 11.44
CA LYS A 194 9.10 -3.86 11.59
C LYS A 194 8.44 -2.77 10.76
N VAL A 195 8.16 -1.65 11.43
CA VAL A 195 7.48 -0.48 10.83
C VAL A 195 8.08 0.83 11.31
N VAL A 196 7.84 1.88 10.55
CA VAL A 196 7.91 3.28 11.00
C VAL A 196 6.57 3.96 10.73
N PHE A 197 6.27 5.03 11.48
CA PHE A 197 5.11 5.86 11.18
C PHE A 197 5.38 6.74 9.97
N GLY A 198 4.42 6.73 9.04
CA GLY A 198 4.37 7.64 7.93
C GLY A 198 3.42 8.84 8.19
N ALA A 199 2.68 9.24 7.17
CA ALA A 199 1.78 10.37 7.22
C ALA A 199 0.58 10.12 8.16
N LYS A 200 0.49 10.90 9.26
CA LYS A 200 -0.59 10.77 10.26
C LYS A 200 -1.99 10.88 9.66
N LYS A 201 -2.18 11.80 8.70
CA LYS A 201 -3.48 11.99 8.02
C LYS A 201 -3.94 10.76 7.24
N GLN A 202 -3.00 9.88 6.88
CA GLN A 202 -3.26 8.67 6.10
C GLN A 202 -3.30 7.41 6.97
N ALA A 203 -3.17 7.56 8.28
CA ALA A 203 -3.00 6.43 9.21
C ALA A 203 -1.89 5.47 8.72
N GLU A 204 -0.79 6.05 8.23
CA GLU A 204 0.23 5.32 7.51
C GLU A 204 1.20 4.63 8.47
N LEU A 205 1.45 3.35 8.16
CA LEU A 205 2.57 2.56 8.66
C LEU A 205 3.38 2.06 7.47
N VAL A 206 4.67 2.34 7.50
CA VAL A 206 5.60 1.89 6.46
C VAL A 206 6.29 0.62 6.93
N ILE A 207 5.96 -0.50 6.30
CA ILE A 207 6.57 -1.80 6.59
C ILE A 207 7.97 -1.83 5.99
N ASN A 208 8.90 -2.45 6.72
CA ASN A 208 10.29 -2.58 6.33
C ASN A 208 10.48 -3.32 5.00
N LYS A 209 11.50 -2.92 4.25
CA LYS A 209 12.07 -3.74 3.17
C LYS A 209 12.64 -5.05 3.73
N GLY A 210 12.67 -6.09 2.93
CA GLY A 210 13.10 -7.42 3.38
C GLY A 210 12.04 -8.20 4.15
N THR A 211 10.83 -7.64 4.35
CA THR A 211 9.73 -8.34 5.01
C THR A 211 9.23 -9.50 4.14
N ASN A 212 9.14 -10.68 4.74
CA ASN A 212 8.59 -11.85 4.07
C ASN A 212 7.07 -11.82 4.10
N LEU A 213 6.46 -12.07 2.95
CA LEU A 213 5.02 -12.07 2.75
C LEU A 213 4.57 -13.40 2.14
N LYS A 214 3.40 -13.87 2.55
CA LYS A 214 2.73 -15.03 1.96
C LYS A 214 1.30 -14.67 1.60
N ILE A 215 0.90 -14.96 0.37
CA ILE A 215 -0.49 -14.82 -0.07
C ILE A 215 -1.27 -16.02 0.45
N VAL A 216 -2.26 -15.77 1.29
CA VAL A 216 -3.09 -16.79 1.94
C VAL A 216 -4.51 -16.82 1.42
N GLY A 217 -4.93 -15.78 0.71
CA GLY A 217 -6.27 -15.69 0.12
C GLY A 217 -6.32 -14.73 -1.05
N ILE A 218 -7.33 -14.92 -1.87
CA ILE A 218 -7.66 -14.00 -2.96
C ILE A 218 -9.18 -13.86 -3.04
N ARG A 219 -9.63 -12.63 -3.19
CA ARG A 219 -11.03 -12.29 -3.34
C ARG A 219 -11.22 -11.31 -4.49
N TYR A 220 -12.43 -11.25 -5.00
CA TYR A 220 -12.81 -10.34 -6.06
C TYR A 220 -13.94 -9.44 -5.55
N ASP A 221 -13.72 -8.14 -5.60
CA ASP A 221 -14.70 -7.13 -5.18
C ASP A 221 -15.35 -6.51 -6.43
N GLY A 222 -15.98 -7.35 -7.25
CA GLY A 222 -16.69 -6.90 -8.43
C GLY A 222 -15.87 -5.92 -9.28
N THR A 223 -16.32 -4.67 -9.31
CA THR A 223 -15.68 -3.60 -10.09
C THR A 223 -15.56 -2.31 -9.28
N TYR A 224 -14.62 -1.48 -9.63
CA TYR A 224 -14.48 -0.14 -9.08
C TYR A 224 -14.51 0.93 -10.18
N ALA A 225 -15.00 2.12 -9.83
CA ALA A 225 -15.01 3.25 -10.76
C ALA A 225 -13.61 3.82 -10.93
N THR A 226 -13.19 3.96 -12.18
CA THR A 226 -11.91 4.61 -12.45
C THR A 226 -12.03 6.12 -12.19
N PRO A 227 -10.99 6.79 -11.63
CA PRO A 227 -11.02 8.19 -11.26
C PRO A 227 -11.35 9.17 -12.40
N ARG A 228 -11.27 8.73 -13.64
CA ARG A 228 -11.53 9.55 -14.84
C ARG A 228 -12.82 9.18 -15.56
N GLY A 229 -13.74 8.46 -14.89
CA GLY A 229 -15.02 8.11 -15.50
C GLY A 229 -14.92 7.16 -16.71
N LYS A 230 -13.79 6.49 -16.89
CA LYS A 230 -13.55 5.56 -18.00
C LYS A 230 -14.14 4.15 -17.79
N GLY A 231 -15.14 4.05 -16.93
CA GLY A 231 -15.86 2.79 -16.68
C GLY A 231 -15.44 2.09 -15.39
N MET A 232 -15.91 0.85 -15.23
CA MET A 232 -15.66 0.00 -14.08
C MET A 232 -14.59 -1.02 -14.42
N LYS A 233 -13.68 -1.28 -13.48
CA LYS A 233 -12.65 -2.31 -13.61
C LYS A 233 -12.75 -3.36 -12.50
N PRO A 234 -12.40 -4.60 -12.76
CA PRO A 234 -12.36 -5.64 -11.73
C PRO A 234 -11.27 -5.34 -10.70
N ARG A 235 -11.60 -5.51 -9.43
CA ARG A 235 -10.67 -5.41 -8.30
C ARG A 235 -10.27 -6.79 -7.82
N VAL A 236 -9.01 -6.96 -7.52
CA VAL A 236 -8.46 -8.14 -6.85
C VAL A 236 -8.07 -7.75 -5.43
N ILE A 237 -8.49 -8.54 -4.45
CA ILE A 237 -8.09 -8.38 -3.06
C ILE A 237 -7.21 -9.57 -2.69
N LEU A 238 -5.96 -9.30 -2.33
CA LEU A 238 -5.00 -10.28 -1.82
C LEU A 238 -5.02 -10.24 -0.30
N ASP A 239 -5.31 -11.37 0.34
CA ASP A 239 -5.08 -11.53 1.76
C ASP A 239 -3.65 -12.06 1.95
N VAL A 240 -2.83 -11.30 2.68
CA VAL A 240 -1.38 -11.51 2.79
C VAL A 240 -1.01 -11.56 4.28
N GLU A 241 -0.09 -12.44 4.65
CA GLU A 241 0.47 -12.52 6.00
C GLU A 241 1.97 -12.23 5.97
N THR A 242 2.47 -11.50 6.98
CA THR A 242 3.92 -11.44 7.27
C THR A 242 4.35 -12.68 8.05
N TYR A 243 5.59 -13.18 7.85
CA TYR A 243 6.09 -14.36 8.56
C TYR A 243 7.62 -14.31 8.77
#